data_4ec85a7cdcb3100380a600ffc38a75dd
#
_entry.id   4ec85a7cdcb3100380a600ffc38a75dd
#
_cell.length_a   1.000
_cell.length_b   1.000
_cell.length_c   1.000
_cell.angle_alpha   90.00
_cell.angle_beta   90.00
_cell.angle_gamma   90.00
#
_symmetry.space_group_name_H-M   'P 1'
#
loop_
_entity.id
_entity.type
_entity.pdbx_description
1 polymer ?
#
loop_
_entity_poly.entity_id
_entity_poly.type
_entity_poly.pdbx_seq_one_letter_code
_entity_poly.pdbx_strand_id
1 'polypeptide(L)'
;MCAVVHAADIQDRDGGILLMSALFGMFPFLLRLYADGGYQGEKFQQGLRRVCRQISLEIVKRSDAGKFVVLPKRWIVERTIGWLNRCRRLAKDWERLNRNALAFLRWASIRLMLRKLCQKTI
;
A
#
# COMPACT_ATOMS: atom_id res chain seq x y z
N MET A 1 2.33 -7.26 6.71
CA MET A 1 1.69 -6.20 5.91
C MET A 1 1.29 -5.05 6.84
N CYS A 2 1.65 -3.83 6.50
CA CYS A 2 1.17 -2.63 7.20
C CYS A 2 0.06 -1.99 6.37
N ALA A 3 -1.00 -1.52 7.02
CA ALA A 3 -2.11 -0.85 6.38
C ALA A 3 -2.71 0.18 7.33
N VAL A 4 -3.23 1.26 6.77
CA VAL A 4 -3.96 2.31 7.47
C VAL A 4 -5.31 2.47 6.77
N VAL A 5 -6.37 2.59 7.53
CA VAL A 5 -7.71 2.92 7.04
C VAL A 5 -8.07 4.30 7.58
N HIS A 6 -8.42 5.21 6.69
CA HIS A 6 -8.82 6.57 7.03
C HIS A 6 -10.12 6.96 6.30
N ALA A 7 -10.73 8.06 6.69
CA ALA A 7 -11.91 8.58 6.04
C ALA A 7 -11.61 8.97 4.58
N ALA A 8 -12.61 8.88 3.71
CA ALA A 8 -12.45 9.10 2.26
C ALA A 8 -12.18 10.56 1.87
N ASP A 9 -12.37 11.51 2.79
CA ASP A 9 -12.06 12.93 2.62
C ASP A 9 -10.56 13.25 2.78
N ILE A 10 -9.78 12.32 3.36
CA ILE A 10 -8.33 12.46 3.49
C ILE A 10 -7.68 12.10 2.14
N GLN A 11 -6.84 12.99 1.64
CA GLN A 11 -6.11 12.74 0.39
C GLN A 11 -5.14 11.58 0.51
N ASP A 12 -4.95 10.82 -0.58
CA ASP A 12 -4.04 9.66 -0.62
C ASP A 12 -2.62 10.01 -0.21
N ARG A 13 -2.15 11.22 -0.53
CA ARG A 13 -0.81 11.70 -0.13
C ARG A 13 -0.66 11.81 1.39
N ASP A 14 -1.67 12.31 2.07
CA ASP A 14 -1.66 12.45 3.53
C ASP A 14 -1.77 11.06 4.19
N GLY A 15 -2.63 10.20 3.65
CA GLY A 15 -2.70 8.79 4.03
C GLY A 15 -1.39 8.04 3.82
N GLY A 16 -0.69 8.32 2.73
CA GLY A 16 0.63 7.76 2.44
C GLY A 16 1.68 8.15 3.48
N ILE A 17 1.68 9.41 3.95
CA ILE A 17 2.60 9.86 5.00
C ILE A 17 2.28 9.18 6.34
N LEU A 18 0.99 9.04 6.69
CA LEU A 18 0.57 8.29 7.87
C LEU A 18 1.05 6.83 7.83
N LEU A 19 0.92 6.19 6.67
CA LEU A 19 1.39 4.82 6.46
C LEU A 19 2.91 4.73 6.63
N MET A 20 3.66 5.67 6.06
CA MET A 20 5.13 5.70 6.18
C MET A 20 5.58 5.95 7.61
N SER A 21 4.88 6.78 8.37
CA SER A 21 5.14 6.99 9.81
C SER A 21 5.00 5.68 10.60
N ALA A 22 3.96 4.91 10.32
CA ALA A 22 3.74 3.62 10.96
C ALA A 22 4.80 2.57 10.55
N LEU A 23 5.18 2.56 9.27
CA LEU A 23 6.19 1.65 8.73
C LEU A 23 7.58 1.93 9.28
N PHE A 24 7.96 3.18 9.43
CA PHE A 24 9.29 3.56 9.92
C PHE A 24 9.56 3.02 11.33
N GLY A 25 8.55 3.03 12.21
CA GLY A 25 8.66 2.44 13.53
C GLY A 25 8.88 0.93 13.54
N MET A 26 8.34 0.21 12.52
CA MET A 26 8.46 -1.25 12.41
C MET A 26 9.61 -1.70 11.51
N PHE A 27 9.93 -0.94 10.47
CA PHE A 27 10.91 -1.30 9.44
C PHE A 27 11.86 -0.12 9.13
N PRO A 28 12.76 0.24 10.05
CA PRO A 28 13.63 1.41 9.91
C PRO A 28 14.69 1.27 8.79
N PHE A 29 14.85 0.09 8.22
CA PHE A 29 15.82 -0.24 7.16
C PHE A 29 15.27 -0.09 5.73
N LEU A 30 14.03 0.41 5.56
CA LEU A 30 13.48 0.66 4.24
C LEU A 30 14.24 1.79 3.53
N LEU A 31 14.66 1.57 2.29
CA LEU A 31 15.45 2.50 1.51
C LEU A 31 14.72 3.06 0.29
N ARG A 32 13.73 2.35 -0.23
CA ARG A 32 13.00 2.74 -1.45
C ARG A 32 11.50 2.64 -1.27
N LEU A 33 10.80 3.64 -1.79
CA LEU A 33 9.35 3.68 -1.89
C LEU A 33 8.96 3.87 -3.35
N TYR A 34 8.19 2.94 -3.88
CA TYR A 34 7.59 3.05 -5.21
C TYR A 34 6.15 3.54 -5.05
N ALA A 35 5.81 4.60 -5.76
CA ALA A 35 4.46 5.16 -5.76
C ALA A 35 4.05 5.55 -7.18
N ASP A 36 2.75 5.64 -7.42
CA ASP A 36 2.21 6.10 -8.70
C ASP A 36 2.25 7.64 -8.83
N GLY A 37 1.81 8.14 -10.00
CA GLY A 37 1.80 9.58 -10.28
C GLY A 37 0.93 10.42 -9.34
N GLY A 38 -0.02 9.82 -8.62
CA GLY A 38 -0.84 10.51 -7.63
C GLY A 38 -0.05 11.01 -6.42
N TYR A 39 1.09 10.40 -6.14
CA TYR A 39 2.00 10.79 -5.06
C TYR A 39 3.11 11.73 -5.52
N GLN A 40 3.06 12.20 -6.76
CA GLN A 40 4.00 13.18 -7.27
C GLN A 40 3.74 14.54 -6.63
N GLY A 41 4.81 15.24 -6.29
CA GLY A 41 4.75 16.62 -5.81
C GLY A 41 5.59 16.87 -4.57
N GLU A 42 5.91 18.13 -4.39
CA GLU A 42 6.83 18.58 -3.36
C GLU A 42 6.29 18.36 -1.94
N LYS A 43 4.99 18.54 -1.74
CA LYS A 43 4.34 18.31 -0.43
C LYS A 43 4.55 16.88 0.09
N PHE A 44 4.36 15.88 -0.78
CA PHE A 44 4.56 14.50 -0.39
C PHE A 44 6.03 14.21 -0.12
N GLN A 45 6.94 14.70 -0.96
CA GLN A 45 8.37 14.53 -0.75
C GLN A 45 8.86 15.18 0.54
N GLN A 46 8.40 16.39 0.86
CA GLN A 46 8.73 17.06 2.11
C GLN A 46 8.19 16.30 3.32
N GLY A 47 6.93 15.85 3.27
CA GLY A 47 6.33 15.04 4.32
C GLY A 47 7.09 13.73 4.53
N LEU A 48 7.47 13.05 3.46
CA LEU A 48 8.25 11.82 3.51
C LEU A 48 9.64 12.06 4.13
N ARG A 49 10.34 13.13 3.77
CA ARG A 49 11.64 13.49 4.34
C ARG A 49 11.59 13.80 5.84
N ARG A 50 10.47 14.32 6.33
CA ARG A 50 10.27 14.56 7.78
C ARG A 50 10.14 13.25 8.55
N VAL A 51 9.52 12.25 7.95
CA VAL A 51 9.28 10.93 8.57
C VAL A 51 10.45 9.99 8.38
N CYS A 52 10.95 9.90 7.15
CA CYS A 52 11.97 8.93 6.75
C CYS A 52 12.97 9.58 5.79
N ARG A 53 14.06 10.14 6.31
CA ARG A 53 15.08 10.82 5.49
C ARG A 53 15.82 9.91 4.53
N GLN A 54 15.98 8.65 4.89
CA GLN A 54 16.75 7.67 4.11
C GLN A 54 15.98 7.05 2.93
N ILE A 55 14.66 7.27 2.86
CA ILE A 55 13.83 6.67 1.81
C ILE A 55 13.92 7.50 0.53
N SER A 56 14.30 6.83 -0.55
CA SER A 56 14.23 7.36 -1.91
C SER A 56 12.85 7.07 -2.51
N LEU A 57 12.13 8.12 -2.91
CA LEU A 57 10.85 8.01 -3.59
C LEU A 57 11.06 7.87 -5.09
N GLU A 58 10.57 6.78 -5.65
CA GLU A 58 10.55 6.53 -7.10
C GLU A 58 9.10 6.58 -7.61
N ILE A 59 8.77 7.60 -8.40
CA ILE A 59 7.45 7.71 -9.03
C ILE A 59 7.41 6.89 -10.29
N VAL A 60 6.51 5.90 -10.33
CA VAL A 60 6.27 5.06 -11.49
C VAL A 60 5.30 5.78 -12.42
N LYS A 61 5.83 6.41 -13.47
CA LYS A 61 5.04 7.10 -14.49
C LYS A 61 4.49 6.10 -15.50
N ARG A 62 3.24 6.31 -15.95
CA ARG A 62 2.76 5.70 -17.18
C ARG A 62 3.52 6.37 -18.32
N SER A 63 4.12 5.59 -19.23
CA SER A 63 4.69 6.17 -20.44
C SER A 63 3.55 6.66 -21.35
N ASP A 64 3.51 7.94 -21.66
CA ASP A 64 2.49 8.58 -22.53
C ASP A 64 2.61 8.16 -24.00
N ALA A 65 3.51 7.30 -24.35
CA ALA A 65 3.88 6.99 -25.72
C ALA A 65 3.15 5.78 -26.32
N GLY A 66 1.86 5.56 -26.06
CA GLY A 66 1.05 4.57 -26.79
C GLY A 66 1.56 3.13 -26.80
N LYS A 67 2.69 2.85 -26.19
CA LYS A 67 3.27 1.52 -26.07
C LYS A 67 2.96 0.95 -24.68
N PHE A 68 2.42 -0.26 -24.66
CA PHE A 68 2.23 -1.00 -23.42
C PHE A 68 3.61 -1.32 -22.83
N VAL A 69 4.00 -0.59 -21.79
CA VAL A 69 5.21 -0.87 -21.03
C VAL A 69 4.81 -1.48 -19.71
N VAL A 70 5.25 -2.71 -19.45
CA VAL A 70 5.07 -3.37 -18.16
C VAL A 70 5.94 -2.64 -17.15
N LEU A 71 5.30 -1.87 -16.26
CA LEU A 71 6.00 -1.15 -15.20
C LEU A 71 6.54 -2.15 -14.18
N PRO A 72 7.84 -2.07 -13.83
CA PRO A 72 8.42 -2.97 -12.84
C PRO A 72 7.66 -2.92 -11.52
N LYS A 73 7.35 -4.08 -10.95
CA LYS A 73 6.75 -4.25 -9.62
C LYS A 73 5.29 -3.77 -9.45
N ARG A 74 4.68 -3.11 -10.41
CA ARG A 74 3.28 -2.69 -10.34
C ARG A 74 2.34 -3.91 -10.18
N TRP A 75 2.62 -4.99 -10.89
CA TRP A 75 1.85 -6.22 -10.82
C TRP A 75 1.76 -6.83 -9.40
N ILE A 76 2.75 -6.54 -8.54
CA ILE A 76 2.76 -7.03 -7.15
C ILE A 76 1.61 -6.38 -6.36
N VAL A 77 1.42 -5.07 -6.53
CA VAL A 77 0.35 -4.31 -5.88
C VAL A 77 -1.02 -4.78 -6.40
N GLU A 78 -1.18 -4.82 -7.72
CA GLU A 78 -2.43 -5.25 -8.36
C GLU A 78 -2.82 -6.68 -7.96
N ARG A 79 -1.85 -7.59 -7.93
CA ARG A 79 -2.06 -8.97 -7.48
C ARG A 79 -2.47 -9.05 -6.02
N THR A 80 -1.82 -8.27 -5.15
CA THR A 80 -2.13 -8.26 -3.72
C THR A 80 -3.53 -7.74 -3.46
N ILE A 81 -3.91 -6.63 -4.10
CA ILE A 81 -5.27 -6.09 -4.04
C ILE A 81 -6.28 -7.10 -4.60
N GLY A 82 -6.00 -7.74 -5.74
CA GLY A 82 -6.86 -8.75 -6.33
C GLY A 82 -7.09 -9.97 -5.42
N TRP A 83 -6.08 -10.37 -4.66
CA TRP A 83 -6.25 -11.43 -3.67
C TRP A 83 -7.10 -11.01 -2.47
N LEU A 84 -6.92 -9.79 -1.98
CA LEU A 84 -7.70 -9.25 -0.87
C LEU A 84 -9.18 -9.09 -1.27
N ASN A 85 -9.45 -8.65 -2.50
CA ASN A 85 -10.81 -8.48 -3.03
C ASN A 85 -11.60 -9.81 -3.19
N ARG A 86 -10.93 -10.95 -3.18
CA ARG A 86 -11.58 -12.26 -3.10
C ARG A 86 -12.24 -12.53 -1.75
N CYS A 87 -11.88 -11.77 -0.73
CA CYS A 87 -12.56 -11.83 0.56
C CYS A 87 -13.83 -10.98 0.47
N ARG A 88 -15.00 -11.61 0.54
CA ARG A 88 -16.30 -10.93 0.39
C ARG A 88 -16.45 -9.67 1.23
N ARG A 89 -15.92 -9.69 2.45
CA ARG A 89 -16.01 -8.56 3.38
C ARG A 89 -15.19 -7.34 2.94
N LEU A 90 -14.19 -7.53 2.09
CA LEU A 90 -13.36 -6.46 1.55
C LEU A 90 -13.78 -6.00 0.14
N ALA A 91 -14.77 -6.65 -0.47
CA ALA A 91 -15.24 -6.30 -1.81
C ALA A 91 -15.98 -4.95 -1.85
N LYS A 92 -16.53 -4.52 -0.72
CA LYS A 92 -17.21 -3.22 -0.54
C LYS A 92 -16.90 -2.68 0.85
N ASP A 93 -17.08 -1.40 1.04
CA ASP A 93 -17.00 -0.75 2.35
C ASP A 93 -18.29 -0.99 3.14
N TRP A 94 -18.26 -1.97 4.02
CA TRP A 94 -19.37 -2.35 4.89
C TRP A 94 -19.23 -1.79 6.30
N GLU A 95 -18.05 -1.30 6.66
CA GLU A 95 -17.72 -1.03 8.04
C GLU A 95 -17.88 0.46 8.38
N ARG A 96 -18.69 0.75 9.40
CA ARG A 96 -18.85 2.12 9.92
C ARG A 96 -17.59 2.65 10.62
N LEU A 97 -16.80 1.74 11.19
CA LEU A 97 -15.64 2.10 12.00
C LEU A 97 -14.36 1.65 11.29
N ASN A 98 -13.43 2.57 11.10
CA ASN A 98 -12.14 2.30 10.46
C ASN A 98 -11.36 1.18 11.14
N ARG A 99 -11.45 1.05 12.47
CA ARG A 99 -10.82 -0.05 13.21
C ARG A 99 -11.35 -1.43 12.79
N ASN A 100 -12.63 -1.54 12.48
CA ASN A 100 -13.24 -2.79 12.02
C ASN A 100 -12.79 -3.11 10.60
N ALA A 101 -12.80 -2.12 9.71
CA ALA A 101 -12.27 -2.26 8.35
C ALA A 101 -10.81 -2.72 8.36
N LEU A 102 -9.98 -2.12 9.20
CA LEU A 102 -8.58 -2.51 9.38
C LEU A 102 -8.44 -3.93 9.94
N ALA A 103 -9.29 -4.33 10.89
CA ALA A 103 -9.28 -5.67 11.45
C ALA A 103 -9.61 -6.72 10.37
N PHE A 104 -10.63 -6.51 9.54
CA PHE A 104 -10.95 -7.41 8.42
C PHE A 104 -9.84 -7.49 7.38
N LEU A 105 -9.20 -6.37 7.06
CA LEU A 105 -8.05 -6.34 6.17
C LEU A 105 -6.87 -7.17 6.71
N ARG A 106 -6.58 -7.05 8.00
CA ARG A 106 -5.55 -7.85 8.68
C ARG A 106 -5.89 -9.34 8.68
N TRP A 107 -7.12 -9.72 8.99
CA TRP A 107 -7.57 -11.10 8.94
C TRP A 107 -7.44 -11.71 7.55
N ALA A 108 -7.88 -10.99 6.52
CA ALA A 108 -7.72 -11.43 5.13
C ALA A 108 -6.25 -11.61 4.75
N SER A 109 -5.39 -10.71 5.18
CA SER A 109 -3.94 -10.79 4.94
C SER A 109 -3.30 -11.99 5.64
N ILE A 110 -3.64 -12.24 6.89
CA ILE A 110 -3.17 -13.41 7.65
C ILE A 110 -3.61 -14.69 6.95
N ARG A 111 -4.87 -14.80 6.56
CA ARG A 111 -5.38 -15.95 5.82
C ARG A 111 -4.59 -16.22 4.54
N LEU A 112 -4.29 -15.17 3.76
CA LEU A 112 -3.51 -15.29 2.53
C LEU A 112 -2.07 -15.76 2.79
N MET A 113 -1.44 -15.23 3.83
CA MET A 113 -0.08 -15.61 4.21
C MET A 113 -0.02 -17.07 4.68
N LEU A 114 -0.92 -17.48 5.56
CA LEU A 114 -1.02 -18.85 6.03
C LEU A 114 -1.24 -19.83 4.87
N ARG A 115 -2.17 -19.50 3.96
CA ARG A 115 -2.43 -20.35 2.80
C ARG A 115 -1.19 -20.54 1.93
N LYS A 116 -0.38 -19.51 1.75
CA LYS A 116 0.87 -19.60 0.98
C LYS A 116 1.93 -20.41 1.70
N LEU A 117 2.04 -20.28 3.01
CA LEU A 117 2.95 -21.09 3.82
C LEU A 117 2.59 -22.57 3.71
N CYS A 118 1.32 -22.92 3.88
CA CYS A 118 0.86 -24.31 3.77
C CYS A 118 1.05 -24.90 2.36
N GLN A 119 0.95 -24.11 1.32
CA GLN A 119 1.18 -24.57 -0.06
C GLN A 119 2.65 -24.86 -0.37
N LYS A 120 3.59 -24.27 0.37
CA LYS A 120 5.02 -24.53 0.21
C LYS A 120 5.51 -25.76 0.98
N THR A 121 4.68 -26.29 1.86
CA THR A 121 5.03 -27.43 2.72
C THR A 121 4.67 -28.78 2.09
N ILE A 122 4.10 -28.76 0.91
CA ILE A 122 3.83 -29.94 0.07
C ILE A 122 4.78 -29.91 -1.12
#